data_b79d0f5917de8287136c0a2f00b77c9a
#
_entry.id   b79d0f5917de8287136c0a2f00b77c9a
#
_cell.length_a   1.000
_cell.length_b   1.000
_cell.length_c   1.000
_cell.angle_alpha   90.00
_cell.angle_beta   90.00
_cell.angle_gamma   90.00
#
_symmetry.space_group_name_H-M   'P 1'
#
loop_
_entity.id
_entity.type
_entity.pdbx_description
1 polymer ?
#
loop_
_entity_poly.entity_id
_entity_poly.type
_entity_poly.pdbx_seq_one_letter_code
_entity_poly.pdbx_strand_id
1 'polypeptide(L)'
;MVQKKFNLKIKQVIQPICDLRLKPELNSNLETQLLFGEKIKIINENEKQWVLCQSIEDDYTGYIKKNNLGDLKSTNYKITNLSSFIYKAPDIKSGIVSKLFLNSKVLASKTKSDWYSVFFKNKNYYIHHRDLNLINKCPTSSWVDLSIQFLNTPYLWGGKSHLGLDCSALVQLAFQ
;
A
#
# COMPACT_ATOMS: atom_id res chain seq x y z
N MET A 1 -17.79 -32.10 17.41
CA MET A 1 -17.63 -31.06 16.36
C MET A 1 -16.17 -30.68 16.25
N VAL A 2 -15.50 -31.11 15.17
CA VAL A 2 -14.09 -30.78 14.94
C VAL A 2 -14.04 -29.34 14.44
N GLN A 3 -13.57 -28.40 15.24
CA GLN A 3 -13.25 -27.06 14.79
C GLN A 3 -12.13 -27.17 13.75
N LYS A 4 -12.46 -27.04 12.46
CA LYS A 4 -11.46 -26.76 11.42
C LYS A 4 -10.75 -25.47 11.81
N LYS A 5 -9.53 -25.56 12.33
CA LYS A 5 -8.60 -24.42 12.39
C LYS A 5 -8.39 -23.95 10.93
N PHE A 6 -9.10 -22.91 10.53
CA PHE A 6 -8.76 -22.20 9.31
C PHE A 6 -7.39 -21.58 9.50
N ASN A 7 -6.38 -22.19 8.91
CA ASN A 7 -5.06 -21.60 8.83
C ASN A 7 -5.19 -20.39 7.88
N LEU A 8 -5.44 -19.20 8.46
CA LEU A 8 -5.67 -17.98 7.71
C LEU A 8 -4.39 -17.60 6.98
N LYS A 9 -4.38 -17.78 5.68
CA LYS A 9 -3.25 -17.43 4.83
C LYS A 9 -3.22 -15.92 4.64
N ILE A 10 -2.18 -15.27 5.17
CA ILE A 10 -1.94 -13.83 5.00
C ILE A 10 -0.98 -13.62 3.85
N LYS A 11 -1.28 -12.66 2.99
CA LYS A 11 -0.44 -12.19 1.89
C LYS A 11 -0.24 -10.69 1.99
N GLN A 12 0.69 -10.17 1.22
CA GLN A 12 1.03 -8.75 1.19
C GLN A 12 0.91 -8.20 -0.23
N VAL A 13 0.42 -6.97 -0.35
CA VAL A 13 0.35 -6.23 -1.61
C VAL A 13 1.76 -5.85 -2.05
N ILE A 14 2.13 -6.20 -3.29
CA ILE A 14 3.46 -5.96 -3.88
C ILE A 14 3.44 -4.97 -5.05
N GLN A 15 2.28 -4.43 -5.40
CA GLN A 15 2.14 -3.35 -6.36
C GLN A 15 2.01 -2.00 -5.64
N PRO A 16 2.42 -0.88 -6.24
CA PRO A 16 2.28 0.45 -5.64
C PRO A 16 0.87 0.77 -5.16
N ILE A 17 -0.11 0.43 -5.97
CA ILE A 17 -1.54 0.51 -5.72
C ILE A 17 -2.25 -0.57 -6.54
N CYS A 18 -3.29 -1.17 -6.01
CA CYS A 18 -4.10 -2.14 -6.74
C CYS A 18 -5.55 -2.13 -6.27
N ASP A 19 -6.44 -2.46 -7.19
CA ASP A 19 -7.87 -2.46 -6.96
C ASP A 19 -8.31 -3.72 -6.21
N LEU A 20 -9.16 -3.54 -5.22
CA LEU A 20 -10.00 -4.57 -4.62
C LEU A 20 -11.41 -4.42 -5.22
N ARG A 21 -11.91 -5.46 -5.87
CA ARG A 21 -13.14 -5.39 -6.68
C ARG A 21 -14.25 -6.26 -6.13
N LEU A 22 -15.49 -5.87 -6.39
CA LEU A 22 -16.69 -6.63 -5.96
C LEU A 22 -16.75 -8.03 -6.58
N LYS A 23 -16.32 -8.19 -7.85
CA LYS A 23 -16.31 -9.47 -8.59
C LYS A 23 -14.93 -9.73 -9.20
N PRO A 24 -14.56 -11.00 -9.54
CA PRO A 24 -13.27 -11.37 -10.10
C PRO A 24 -13.12 -11.00 -11.59
N GLU A 25 -13.40 -9.75 -11.94
CA GLU A 25 -13.36 -9.22 -13.31
C GLU A 25 -12.93 -7.74 -13.32
N LEU A 26 -12.28 -7.31 -14.40
CA LEU A 26 -11.72 -5.96 -14.52
C LEU A 26 -12.78 -4.85 -14.53
N ASN A 27 -13.95 -5.13 -15.07
CA ASN A 27 -15.04 -4.14 -15.21
C ASN A 27 -15.98 -4.13 -14.00
N SER A 28 -15.68 -4.92 -12.97
CA SER A 28 -16.44 -4.90 -11.72
C SER A 28 -16.23 -3.60 -10.96
N ASN A 29 -17.20 -3.24 -10.12
CA ASN A 29 -17.11 -2.09 -9.24
C ASN A 29 -15.86 -2.19 -8.36
N LEU A 30 -15.24 -1.04 -8.14
CA LEU A 30 -14.16 -0.88 -7.17
C LEU A 30 -14.75 -0.81 -5.76
N GLU A 31 -14.28 -1.64 -4.85
CA GLU A 31 -14.63 -1.58 -3.43
C GLU A 31 -13.70 -0.63 -2.69
N THR A 32 -12.40 -0.81 -2.88
CA THR A 32 -11.33 0.06 -2.38
C THR A 32 -10.03 -0.20 -3.16
N GLN A 33 -9.04 0.65 -2.95
CA GLN A 33 -7.66 0.40 -3.37
C GLN A 33 -6.80 -0.03 -2.19
N LEU A 34 -5.82 -0.89 -2.47
CA LEU A 34 -4.82 -1.34 -1.52
C LEU A 34 -3.45 -0.80 -1.92
N LEU A 35 -2.66 -0.39 -0.94
CA LEU A 35 -1.35 0.21 -1.13
C LEU A 35 -0.22 -0.82 -0.92
N PHE A 36 0.95 -0.55 -1.47
CA PHE A 36 2.14 -1.39 -1.29
C PHE A 36 2.41 -1.66 0.21
N GLY A 37 2.62 -2.93 0.53
CA GLY A 37 2.94 -3.37 1.88
C GLY A 37 1.72 -3.62 2.78
N GLU A 38 0.49 -3.25 2.36
CA GLU A 38 -0.72 -3.62 3.08
C GLU A 38 -0.92 -5.13 3.09
N LYS A 39 -1.50 -5.63 4.16
CA LYS A 39 -1.71 -7.06 4.38
C LYS A 39 -3.15 -7.43 4.12
N ILE A 40 -3.34 -8.60 3.52
CA ILE A 40 -4.66 -9.16 3.27
C ILE A 40 -4.75 -10.58 3.81
N LYS A 41 -5.94 -10.94 4.23
CA LYS A 41 -6.33 -12.28 4.65
C LYS A 41 -7.05 -12.97 3.50
N ILE A 42 -6.51 -14.09 3.04
CA ILE A 42 -7.14 -14.89 1.99
C ILE A 42 -8.40 -15.56 2.55
N ILE A 43 -9.53 -15.38 1.87
CA ILE A 43 -10.81 -16.05 2.15
C ILE A 43 -10.99 -17.24 1.21
N ASN A 44 -10.76 -17.02 -0.11
CA ASN A 44 -10.95 -18.05 -1.12
C ASN A 44 -9.99 -17.82 -2.31
N GLU A 45 -9.34 -18.90 -2.78
CA GLU A 45 -8.42 -18.90 -3.92
C GLU A 45 -8.94 -19.70 -5.13
N ASN A 46 -10.22 -20.06 -5.17
CA ASN A 46 -10.78 -20.94 -6.21
C ASN A 46 -10.84 -20.27 -7.60
N GLU A 47 -10.81 -18.94 -7.68
CA GLU A 47 -10.78 -18.23 -8.95
C GLU A 47 -9.39 -18.31 -9.60
N LYS A 48 -9.36 -18.54 -10.93
CA LYS A 48 -8.11 -18.83 -11.66
C LYS A 48 -7.04 -17.75 -11.49
N GLN A 49 -7.40 -16.46 -11.66
CA GLN A 49 -6.47 -15.33 -11.59
C GLN A 49 -6.72 -14.39 -10.41
N TRP A 50 -7.78 -14.61 -9.65
CA TRP A 50 -8.26 -13.75 -8.59
C TRP A 50 -8.28 -14.48 -7.26
N VAL A 51 -8.29 -13.68 -6.20
CA VAL A 51 -8.40 -14.14 -4.81
C VAL A 51 -9.46 -13.31 -4.13
N LEU A 52 -10.41 -13.94 -3.48
CA LEU A 52 -11.29 -13.28 -2.53
C LEU A 52 -10.52 -13.10 -1.23
N CYS A 53 -10.41 -11.88 -0.78
CA CYS A 53 -9.64 -11.54 0.42
C CYS A 53 -10.29 -10.41 1.22
N GLN A 54 -9.82 -10.24 2.45
CA GLN A 54 -10.15 -9.14 3.33
C GLN A 54 -8.89 -8.35 3.63
N SER A 55 -8.94 -7.04 3.48
CA SER A 55 -7.90 -6.11 3.95
C SER A 55 -7.82 -6.18 5.48
N ILE A 56 -6.60 -6.17 6.03
CA ILE A 56 -6.38 -6.18 7.50
C ILE A 56 -6.43 -4.75 8.06
N GLU A 57 -6.24 -3.75 7.21
CA GLU A 57 -6.18 -2.35 7.65
C GLU A 57 -7.57 -1.73 7.88
N ASP A 58 -8.56 -2.11 7.06
CA ASP A 58 -9.87 -1.46 6.99
C ASP A 58 -11.05 -2.42 6.78
N ASP A 59 -10.79 -3.74 6.86
CA ASP A 59 -11.77 -4.83 6.76
C ASP A 59 -12.54 -4.93 5.43
N TYR A 60 -12.21 -4.12 4.41
CA TYR A 60 -12.81 -4.25 3.09
C TYR A 60 -12.59 -5.65 2.52
N THR A 61 -13.67 -6.22 1.98
CA THR A 61 -13.64 -7.56 1.37
C THR A 61 -13.90 -7.46 -0.13
N GLY A 62 -13.13 -8.18 -0.93
CA GLY A 62 -13.28 -8.17 -2.39
C GLY A 62 -12.24 -9.04 -3.09
N TYR A 63 -12.23 -8.95 -4.40
CA TYR A 63 -11.34 -9.71 -5.27
C TYR A 63 -10.13 -8.90 -5.69
N ILE A 64 -8.95 -9.49 -5.54
CA ILE A 64 -7.68 -8.94 -6.02
C ILE A 64 -7.01 -9.94 -6.97
N LYS A 65 -6.24 -9.44 -7.95
CA LYS A 65 -5.44 -10.32 -8.81
C LYS A 65 -4.31 -10.99 -8.03
N LYS A 66 -4.11 -12.30 -8.24
CA LYS A 66 -3.05 -13.10 -7.59
C LYS A 66 -1.66 -12.52 -7.78
N ASN A 67 -1.38 -11.96 -8.96
CA ASN A 67 -0.07 -11.37 -9.27
C ASN A 67 0.22 -10.03 -8.57
N ASN A 68 -0.77 -9.43 -7.90
CA ASN A 68 -0.59 -8.26 -7.05
C ASN A 68 -0.14 -8.62 -5.63
N LEU A 69 -0.07 -9.92 -5.32
CA LEU A 69 0.21 -10.44 -4.00
C LEU A 69 1.54 -11.17 -3.95
N GLY A 70 2.24 -10.98 -2.84
CA GLY A 70 3.47 -11.70 -2.51
C GLY A 70 3.42 -12.30 -1.11
N ASP A 71 4.51 -12.97 -0.74
CA ASP A 71 4.67 -13.47 0.61
C ASP A 71 4.84 -12.33 1.61
N LEU A 72 4.38 -12.61 2.83
CA LEU A 72 4.46 -11.65 3.93
C LEU A 72 5.94 -11.32 4.23
N LYS A 73 6.25 -10.03 4.22
CA LYS A 73 7.54 -9.49 4.64
C LYS A 73 7.33 -8.49 5.77
N SER A 74 8.28 -8.42 6.68
CA SER A 74 8.26 -7.37 7.68
C SER A 74 8.40 -6.00 7.02
N THR A 75 7.72 -5.00 7.58
CA THR A 75 7.82 -3.59 7.18
C THR A 75 8.13 -2.77 8.42
N ASN A 76 8.95 -1.76 8.29
CA ASN A 76 9.39 -0.92 9.42
C ASN A 76 9.23 0.58 9.16
N TYR A 77 9.05 0.99 7.89
CA TYR A 77 8.80 2.38 7.50
C TYR A 77 7.53 2.51 6.68
N LYS A 78 6.95 3.72 6.69
CA LYS A 78 5.85 4.13 5.81
C LYS A 78 6.23 5.39 5.02
N ILE A 79 5.62 5.54 3.84
CA ILE A 79 5.70 6.77 3.04
C ILE A 79 4.89 7.85 3.72
N THR A 80 5.45 9.06 3.83
CA THR A 80 4.83 10.20 4.54
C THR A 80 4.34 11.32 3.61
N ASN A 81 4.84 11.38 2.39
CA ASN A 81 4.35 12.32 1.37
C ASN A 81 3.22 11.68 0.56
N LEU A 82 2.40 12.47 -0.13
CA LEU A 82 1.33 11.96 -1.01
C LEU A 82 1.83 10.91 -1.98
N SER A 83 3.09 11.06 -2.43
CA SER A 83 3.84 10.01 -3.13
C SER A 83 5.34 10.21 -3.00
N SER A 84 6.11 9.12 -3.15
CA SER A 84 7.56 9.12 -3.21
C SER A 84 8.05 8.24 -4.35
N PHE A 85 9.13 8.65 -4.99
CA PHE A 85 9.77 7.86 -6.04
C PHE A 85 10.77 6.86 -5.45
N ILE A 86 10.83 5.69 -6.07
CA ILE A 86 11.87 4.68 -5.86
C ILE A 86 12.92 4.85 -6.96
N TYR A 87 14.17 5.01 -6.59
CA TYR A 87 15.30 5.25 -7.48
C TYR A 87 16.23 4.04 -7.61
N LYS A 88 16.90 3.90 -8.76
CA LYS A 88 17.85 2.81 -9.02
C LYS A 88 19.10 2.88 -8.14
N ALA A 89 19.57 4.08 -7.82
CA ALA A 89 20.73 4.36 -6.96
C ALA A 89 20.40 5.51 -6.00
N PRO A 90 21.20 5.77 -4.96
CA PRO A 90 20.99 6.89 -4.02
C PRO A 90 21.36 8.24 -4.65
N ASP A 91 20.71 8.55 -5.77
CA ASP A 91 20.85 9.76 -6.56
C ASP A 91 19.54 10.04 -7.30
N ILE A 92 19.05 11.29 -7.21
CA ILE A 92 17.82 11.74 -7.89
C ILE A 92 17.89 11.65 -9.41
N LYS A 93 19.10 11.60 -9.99
CA LYS A 93 19.36 11.46 -11.43
C LYS A 93 19.46 10.00 -11.89
N SER A 94 19.44 9.02 -10.97
CA SER A 94 19.69 7.61 -11.29
C SER A 94 18.57 6.88 -12.03
N GLY A 95 17.46 7.54 -12.28
CA GLY A 95 16.28 6.98 -12.92
C GLY A 95 15.29 6.38 -11.92
N ILE A 96 14.02 6.62 -12.21
CA ILE A 96 12.89 6.20 -11.38
C ILE A 96 12.50 4.76 -11.75
N VAL A 97 12.32 3.92 -10.75
CA VAL A 97 11.85 2.53 -10.88
C VAL A 97 10.34 2.42 -10.70
N SER A 98 9.82 3.16 -9.71
CA SER A 98 8.41 3.15 -9.35
C SER A 98 8.06 4.38 -8.50
N LYS A 99 6.79 4.51 -8.18
CA LYS A 99 6.25 5.50 -7.25
C LYS A 99 5.40 4.76 -6.19
N LEU A 100 5.60 5.09 -4.92
CA LEU A 100 4.75 4.64 -3.82
C LEU A 100 3.90 5.80 -3.31
N PHE A 101 2.81 5.49 -2.65
CA PHE A 101 1.83 6.47 -2.16
C PHE A 101 1.88 6.59 -0.64
N LEU A 102 1.29 7.66 -0.10
CA LEU A 102 1.15 7.91 1.33
C LEU A 102 0.67 6.64 2.05
N ASN A 103 1.29 6.34 3.19
CA ASN A 103 1.05 5.16 4.03
C ASN A 103 1.44 3.79 3.39
N SER A 104 1.99 3.75 2.16
CA SER A 104 2.65 2.52 1.68
C SER A 104 3.72 2.08 2.68
N LYS A 105 3.74 0.78 3.03
CA LYS A 105 4.64 0.21 4.05
C LYS A 105 5.80 -0.52 3.38
N VAL A 106 7.02 -0.20 3.77
CA VAL A 106 8.24 -0.75 3.18
C VAL A 106 9.16 -1.36 4.24
N LEU A 107 9.95 -2.36 3.81
CA LEU A 107 11.15 -2.75 4.55
C LEU A 107 12.30 -1.87 4.08
N ALA A 108 12.79 -1.02 4.96
CA ALA A 108 13.86 -0.07 4.64
C ALA A 108 14.99 -0.12 5.66
N SER A 109 16.19 0.16 5.20
CA SER A 109 17.42 0.25 6.01
C SER A 109 18.15 1.55 5.69
N LYS A 110 18.61 2.27 6.71
CA LYS A 110 19.36 3.50 6.55
C LYS A 110 20.71 3.20 5.84
N THR A 111 21.06 4.03 4.90
CA THR A 111 22.40 4.02 4.28
C THR A 111 23.33 5.05 4.96
N LYS A 112 24.56 5.21 4.46
CA LYS A 112 25.51 6.20 4.98
C LYS A 112 25.18 7.65 4.56
N SER A 113 24.19 7.84 3.69
CA SER A 113 23.75 9.14 3.15
C SER A 113 22.30 9.43 3.52
N ASP A 114 21.72 10.46 2.92
CA ASP A 114 20.31 10.85 3.10
C ASP A 114 19.31 9.89 2.42
N TRP A 115 19.74 8.71 2.08
CA TRP A 115 18.95 7.69 1.41
C TRP A 115 18.69 6.49 2.29
N TYR A 116 17.56 5.83 2.04
CA TYR A 116 17.24 4.52 2.57
C TYR A 116 17.24 3.49 1.45
N SER A 117 17.85 2.34 1.70
CA SER A 117 17.70 1.17 0.85
C SER A 117 16.34 0.54 1.16
N VAL A 118 15.50 0.34 0.14
CA VAL A 118 14.16 -0.25 0.26
C VAL A 118 14.06 -1.51 -0.57
N PHE A 119 13.44 -2.54 -0.01
CA PHE A 119 13.19 -3.78 -0.73
C PHE A 119 11.90 -3.67 -1.54
N PHE A 120 12.03 -3.74 -2.87
CA PHE A 120 10.91 -3.65 -3.82
C PHE A 120 11.13 -4.62 -4.98
N LYS A 121 10.10 -5.41 -5.37
CA LYS A 121 10.18 -6.39 -6.47
C LYS A 121 11.44 -7.27 -6.43
N ASN A 122 11.75 -7.82 -5.24
CA ASN A 122 12.88 -8.72 -4.97
C ASN A 122 14.28 -8.12 -5.18
N LYS A 123 14.39 -6.79 -5.18
CA LYS A 123 15.67 -6.06 -5.28
C LYS A 123 15.69 -4.90 -4.29
N ASN A 124 16.89 -4.41 -3.98
CA ASN A 124 17.08 -3.19 -3.22
C ASN A 124 17.12 -1.99 -4.17
N TYR A 125 16.40 -0.96 -3.80
CA TYR A 125 16.32 0.33 -4.45
C TYR A 125 16.42 1.43 -3.40
N TYR A 126 16.21 2.69 -3.76
CA TYR A 126 16.49 3.81 -2.85
C TYR A 126 15.31 4.78 -2.80
N ILE A 127 15.02 5.26 -1.57
CA ILE A 127 14.08 6.35 -1.29
C ILE A 127 14.81 7.39 -0.46
N HIS A 128 14.52 8.67 -0.68
CA HIS A 128 15.10 9.75 0.10
C HIS A 128 14.54 9.73 1.54
N HIS A 129 15.38 10.00 2.56
CA HIS A 129 15.01 9.87 3.97
C HIS A 129 13.80 10.73 4.38
N ARG A 130 13.62 11.92 3.80
CA ARG A 130 12.51 12.83 4.08
C ARG A 130 11.13 12.29 3.69
N ASP A 131 11.08 11.23 2.88
CA ASP A 131 9.85 10.63 2.40
C ASP A 131 9.40 9.42 3.26
N LEU A 132 10.18 9.08 4.30
CA LEU A 132 9.99 7.93 5.14
C LEU A 132 9.89 8.28 6.62
N ASN A 133 8.99 7.60 7.33
CA ASN A 133 8.97 7.60 8.79
C ASN A 133 8.77 6.16 9.31
N LEU A 134 9.22 5.91 10.54
CA LEU A 134 8.95 4.65 11.23
C LEU A 134 7.43 4.44 11.35
N ILE A 135 6.96 3.21 11.13
CA ILE A 135 5.52 2.88 11.19
C ILE A 135 4.92 3.25 12.56
N ASN A 136 5.69 3.02 13.64
CA ASN A 136 5.22 3.24 15.01
C ASN A 136 5.51 4.66 15.54
N LYS A 137 6.04 5.56 14.71
CA LYS A 137 6.27 6.94 15.11
C LYS A 137 5.00 7.76 14.90
N CYS A 138 4.60 8.51 15.93
CA CYS A 138 3.50 9.45 15.82
C CYS A 138 3.71 10.41 14.64
N PRO A 139 2.65 10.71 13.86
CA PRO A 139 2.73 11.72 12.82
C PRO A 139 3.22 13.05 13.40
N THR A 140 4.08 13.75 12.67
CA THR A 140 4.55 15.09 13.04
C THR A 140 3.60 16.19 12.57
N SER A 141 2.73 15.89 11.61
CA SER A 141 1.67 16.77 11.08
C SER A 141 0.33 16.39 11.66
N SER A 142 -0.55 17.39 11.83
CA SER A 142 -1.93 17.12 12.23
C SER A 142 -2.69 16.43 11.09
N TRP A 143 -3.74 15.68 11.43
CA TRP A 143 -4.64 15.08 10.44
C TRP A 143 -5.27 16.14 9.51
N VAL A 144 -5.46 17.38 10.00
CA VAL A 144 -5.95 18.53 9.22
C VAL A 144 -4.94 18.90 8.15
N ASP A 145 -3.66 19.09 8.53
CA ASP A 145 -2.59 19.45 7.58
C ASP A 145 -2.41 18.38 6.50
N LEU A 146 -2.57 17.11 6.88
CA LEU A 146 -2.49 16.00 5.94
C LEU A 146 -3.71 15.99 5.00
N SER A 147 -4.91 16.24 5.51
CA SER A 147 -6.14 16.33 4.71
C SER A 147 -6.08 17.46 3.69
N ILE A 148 -5.53 18.62 4.05
CA ILE A 148 -5.36 19.77 3.17
C ILE A 148 -4.47 19.43 1.96
N GLN A 149 -3.51 18.54 2.10
CA GLN A 149 -2.66 18.11 0.97
C GLN A 149 -3.43 17.40 -0.13
N PHE A 150 -4.62 16.86 0.17
CA PHE A 150 -5.51 16.22 -0.81
C PHE A 150 -6.48 17.20 -1.51
N LEU A 151 -6.39 18.49 -1.25
CA LEU A 151 -7.18 19.47 -1.99
C LEU A 151 -6.96 19.32 -3.49
N ASN A 152 -8.04 19.41 -4.26
CA ASN A 152 -8.07 19.23 -5.72
C ASN A 152 -7.75 17.81 -6.20
N THR A 153 -7.64 16.82 -5.33
CA THR A 153 -7.61 15.41 -5.74
C THR A 153 -8.98 15.05 -6.34
N PRO A 154 -9.02 14.44 -7.54
CA PRO A 154 -10.29 14.04 -8.14
C PRO A 154 -10.99 12.98 -7.27
N TYR A 155 -12.33 13.06 -7.21
CA TYR A 155 -13.10 12.02 -6.56
C TYR A 155 -13.07 10.73 -7.37
N LEU A 156 -12.70 9.63 -6.73
CA LEU A 156 -12.75 8.29 -7.28
C LEU A 156 -13.36 7.37 -6.24
N TRP A 157 -14.51 6.75 -6.54
CA TRP A 157 -15.11 5.74 -5.67
C TRP A 157 -14.11 4.62 -5.38
N GLY A 158 -13.85 4.32 -4.11
CA GLY A 158 -12.84 3.33 -3.70
C GLY A 158 -11.38 3.76 -3.89
N GLY A 159 -11.12 4.98 -4.37
CA GLY A 159 -9.76 5.51 -4.55
C GLY A 159 -9.05 5.80 -3.22
N LYS A 160 -7.76 5.48 -3.14
CA LYS A 160 -6.94 5.59 -1.90
C LYS A 160 -5.60 6.27 -2.17
N SER A 161 -5.58 7.29 -3.04
CA SER A 161 -4.37 8.08 -3.33
C SER A 161 -4.69 9.46 -3.86
N HIS A 162 -3.66 10.33 -4.03
CA HIS A 162 -3.81 11.62 -4.69
C HIS A 162 -4.13 11.53 -6.20
N LEU A 163 -4.15 10.34 -6.78
CA LEU A 163 -4.61 10.12 -8.16
C LEU A 163 -6.14 10.00 -8.25
N GLY A 164 -6.78 9.72 -7.14
CA GLY A 164 -8.21 9.61 -6.96
C GLY A 164 -8.50 9.15 -5.53
N LEU A 165 -9.45 9.77 -4.88
CA LEU A 165 -9.74 9.60 -3.45
C LEU A 165 -11.24 9.60 -3.20
N ASP A 166 -11.72 8.72 -2.32
CA ASP A 166 -13.08 8.80 -1.79
C ASP A 166 -13.12 9.38 -0.37
N CYS A 167 -14.32 9.57 0.16
CA CYS A 167 -14.54 10.17 1.49
C CYS A 167 -13.98 9.31 2.62
N SER A 168 -14.09 7.97 2.53
CA SER A 168 -13.60 7.06 3.55
C SER A 168 -12.08 6.97 3.55
N ALA A 169 -11.47 6.92 2.37
CA ALA A 169 -10.02 6.87 2.22
C ALA A 169 -9.34 8.17 2.69
N LEU A 170 -9.97 9.34 2.49
CA LEU A 170 -9.46 10.60 3.04
C LEU A 170 -9.29 10.51 4.55
N VAL A 171 -10.35 10.05 5.25
CA VAL A 171 -10.31 9.88 6.71
C VAL A 171 -9.26 8.84 7.11
N GLN A 172 -9.27 7.66 6.48
CA GLN A 172 -8.32 6.59 6.77
C GLN A 172 -6.86 7.04 6.60
N LEU A 173 -6.53 7.70 5.49
CA LEU A 173 -5.16 8.16 5.21
C LEU A 173 -4.71 9.27 6.17
N ALA A 174 -5.62 10.12 6.60
CA ALA A 174 -5.30 11.23 7.51
C ALA A 174 -5.02 10.77 8.95
N PHE A 175 -5.63 9.64 9.39
CA PHE A 175 -5.49 9.12 10.75
C PHE A 175 -4.51 7.95 10.90
N GLN A 176 -3.92 7.45 9.84
CA GLN A 176 -2.85 6.43 9.86
C GLN A 176 -1.47 7.07 10.03
#